data_519b50ca33c547ea37acf4a5fbf4df4e
#
_entry.id   519b50ca33c547ea37acf4a5fbf4df4e
#
_cell.length_a   1.000
_cell.length_b   1.000
_cell.length_c   1.000
_cell.angle_alpha   90.00
_cell.angle_beta   90.00
_cell.angle_gamma   90.00
#
_symmetry.space_group_name_H-M   'P 1'
#
loop_
_entity.id
_entity.type
_entity.pdbx_description
1 polymer ?
#
loop_
_entity_poly.entity_id
_entity_poly.type
_entity_poly.pdbx_seq_one_letter_code
_entity_poly.pdbx_strand_id
1 'polypeptide(L)'
;MNKIFMKNNINNKLIIKNYSNLLDYINLTSEDITSTIVNYPLEFMSIRDHYIEWELNVPIFVTTFYLFVITYQRIPTQNEFYRCYKFINKKFFDDVKLSEERELALKARTYRAYPSLVRDLHFNKLVSEQIKGCDIIYNSALDIDEGIDLLISSSDGIYAINLYTKTNRALQTRPKKRKKHNEYENVKYVEFPVDFKGSFHVGDFFLYGNKEVEELKKIMHLIRNQPSKDATNITIA
;
A
#
# COMPACT_ATOMS: atom_id res chain seq x y z
N MET A 1 -19.94 9.22 -0.81
CA MET A 1 -20.48 7.88 -1.14
C MET A 1 -19.73 6.89 -0.30
N ASN A 2 -20.32 6.51 0.83
CA ASN A 2 -19.60 5.75 1.84
C ASN A 2 -20.37 4.48 2.16
N LYS A 3 -19.88 3.35 1.69
CA LYS A 3 -20.02 2.07 2.42
C LYS A 3 -19.11 1.07 1.75
N ILE A 4 -17.93 1.07 2.23
CA ILE A 4 -16.83 0.32 1.63
C ILE A 4 -16.69 -1.05 2.28
N PHE A 5 -17.12 -1.25 3.52
CA PHE A 5 -17.13 -2.54 4.21
C PHE A 5 -18.43 -2.78 4.97
N MET A 6 -19.16 -3.83 4.66
CA MET A 6 -20.02 -4.43 5.63
C MET A 6 -19.24 -5.53 6.35
N LYS A 7 -18.71 -5.21 7.53
CA LYS A 7 -18.35 -6.24 8.51
C LYS A 7 -19.65 -6.95 8.90
N ASN A 8 -19.90 -8.12 8.33
CA ASN A 8 -20.88 -9.01 8.94
C ASN A 8 -20.22 -9.66 10.16
N ASN A 9 -20.37 -9.03 11.31
CA ASN A 9 -19.86 -9.49 12.61
C ASN A 9 -20.38 -10.89 13.02
N ILE A 10 -21.35 -11.43 12.31
CA ILE A 10 -21.98 -12.70 12.68
C ILE A 10 -21.15 -13.92 12.24
N ASN A 11 -20.27 -13.80 11.23
CA ASN A 11 -19.52 -14.95 10.69
C ASN A 11 -18.06 -14.66 10.29
N ASN A 12 -17.42 -13.60 10.75
CA ASN A 12 -16.03 -13.23 10.37
C ASN A 12 -15.76 -13.36 8.85
N LYS A 13 -16.72 -13.01 8.00
CA LYS A 13 -16.59 -13.06 6.54
C LYS A 13 -16.27 -11.71 5.98
N LEU A 14 -15.19 -11.64 5.20
CA LEU A 14 -14.90 -10.47 4.35
C LEU A 14 -15.84 -10.52 3.13
N ILE A 15 -16.74 -9.54 2.99
CA ILE A 15 -17.64 -9.46 1.85
C ILE A 15 -17.09 -8.42 0.88
N ILE A 16 -16.57 -8.85 -0.26
CA ILE A 16 -15.93 -7.99 -1.26
C ILE A 16 -16.93 -7.25 -2.15
N LYS A 17 -18.20 -7.63 -2.16
CA LYS A 17 -19.23 -7.21 -3.12
C LYS A 17 -19.48 -5.68 -3.24
N ASN A 18 -18.95 -4.85 -2.34
CA ASN A 18 -19.23 -3.41 -2.31
C ASN A 18 -17.96 -2.53 -2.30
N TYR A 19 -16.82 -3.07 -2.72
CA TYR A 19 -15.59 -2.30 -2.85
C TYR A 19 -15.53 -1.57 -4.17
N SER A 20 -15.36 -0.26 -4.14
CA SER A 20 -14.76 0.40 -5.30
C SER A 20 -13.26 0.09 -5.31
N ASN A 21 -12.84 -0.69 -6.28
CA ASN A 21 -11.43 -0.91 -6.55
C ASN A 21 -10.82 0.41 -7.05
N LEU A 22 -9.91 0.98 -6.30
CA LEU A 22 -9.29 2.26 -6.68
C LEU A 22 -8.47 2.15 -7.97
N LEU A 23 -7.98 0.95 -8.32
CA LEU A 23 -7.24 0.73 -9.56
C LEU A 23 -8.09 0.93 -10.82
N ASP A 24 -9.42 0.75 -10.74
CA ASP A 24 -10.34 0.93 -11.86
C ASP A 24 -10.49 2.41 -12.27
N TYR A 25 -10.17 3.33 -11.36
CA TYR A 25 -10.20 4.78 -11.60
C TYR A 25 -8.85 5.33 -12.06
N ILE A 26 -7.83 4.48 -12.21
CA ILE A 26 -6.48 4.87 -12.61
C ILE A 26 -6.17 4.27 -13.97
N ASN A 27 -6.08 5.11 -15.00
CA ASN A 27 -5.81 4.67 -16.38
C ASN A 27 -4.32 4.42 -16.67
N LEU A 28 -3.43 4.72 -15.68
CA LEU A 28 -2.00 4.49 -15.84
C LEU A 28 -1.69 2.99 -15.82
N THR A 29 -0.78 2.59 -16.70
CA THR A 29 -0.10 1.29 -16.66
C THR A 29 1.12 1.34 -15.74
N SER A 30 1.67 0.16 -15.41
CA SER A 30 2.96 0.10 -14.70
C SER A 30 4.10 0.73 -15.51
N GLU A 31 4.06 0.65 -16.84
CA GLU A 31 5.01 1.29 -17.76
C GLU A 31 4.86 2.83 -17.78
N ASP A 32 3.64 3.36 -17.78
CA ASP A 32 3.40 4.82 -17.68
C ASP A 32 3.98 5.37 -16.37
N ILE A 33 3.83 4.63 -15.28
CA ILE A 33 4.40 5.01 -13.98
C ILE A 33 5.93 5.06 -14.07
N THR A 34 6.58 4.01 -14.56
CA THR A 34 8.05 3.96 -14.68
C THR A 34 8.60 5.04 -15.59
N SER A 35 7.95 5.27 -16.74
CA SER A 35 8.32 6.31 -17.71
C SER A 35 8.21 7.73 -17.12
N THR A 36 7.26 7.92 -16.21
CA THR A 36 7.07 9.20 -15.52
C THR A 36 8.14 9.43 -14.47
N ILE A 37 8.35 8.44 -13.57
CA ILE A 37 9.19 8.62 -12.38
C ILE A 37 10.69 8.57 -12.67
N VAL A 38 11.12 8.04 -13.82
CA VAL A 38 12.55 8.00 -14.20
C VAL A 38 13.21 9.39 -14.16
N ASN A 39 12.43 10.44 -14.41
CA ASN A 39 12.88 11.83 -14.40
C ASN A 39 12.57 12.57 -13.07
N TYR A 40 12.06 11.88 -12.07
CA TYR A 40 11.70 12.49 -10.77
C TYR A 40 12.84 12.31 -9.77
N PRO A 41 13.58 13.36 -9.43
CA PRO A 41 14.58 13.28 -8.37
C PRO A 41 13.88 13.09 -7.02
N LEU A 42 14.45 12.25 -6.16
CA LEU A 42 14.03 12.10 -4.78
C LEU A 42 14.90 12.94 -3.85
N GLU A 43 14.28 13.84 -3.13
CA GLU A 43 14.93 14.60 -2.07
C GLU A 43 14.80 13.82 -0.75
N PHE A 44 15.93 13.51 -0.11
CA PHE A 44 15.98 12.84 1.18
C PHE A 44 16.21 13.85 2.30
N MET A 45 15.20 13.98 3.16
CA MET A 45 15.25 14.85 4.33
C MET A 45 15.35 13.98 5.60
N SER A 46 16.45 14.14 6.35
CA SER A 46 16.70 13.38 7.58
C SER A 46 15.98 13.94 8.81
N ILE A 47 15.37 15.13 8.70
CA ILE A 47 14.70 15.82 9.80
C ILE A 47 13.57 14.97 10.35
N ARG A 48 13.55 14.86 11.69
CA ARG A 48 12.53 14.15 12.46
C ARG A 48 12.15 14.97 13.68
N ASP A 49 10.87 15.03 13.96
CA ASP A 49 10.30 15.60 15.17
C ASP A 49 9.42 14.55 15.85
N HIS A 50 9.60 14.33 17.15
CA HIS A 50 8.91 13.28 17.89
C HIS A 50 7.38 13.46 17.83
N TYR A 51 6.92 14.69 18.00
CA TYR A 51 5.49 15.03 17.95
C TYR A 51 4.89 14.68 16.58
N ILE A 52 5.56 15.09 15.49
CA ILE A 52 5.12 14.79 14.11
C ILE A 52 5.13 13.29 13.81
N GLU A 53 6.11 12.55 14.34
CA GLU A 53 6.24 11.11 14.03
C GLU A 53 5.27 10.23 14.83
N TRP A 54 4.97 10.59 16.09
CA TRP A 54 4.34 9.65 17.02
C TRP A 54 3.12 10.17 17.79
N GLU A 55 3.01 11.48 17.99
CA GLU A 55 1.95 12.05 18.82
C GLU A 55 0.84 12.68 17.97
N LEU A 56 1.20 13.42 16.93
CA LEU A 56 0.25 14.04 16.04
C LEU A 56 -0.32 12.98 15.07
N ASN A 57 -1.63 12.73 15.20
CA ASN A 57 -2.36 11.90 14.24
C ASN A 57 -2.56 12.66 12.93
N VAL A 58 -1.47 12.80 12.16
CA VAL A 58 -1.54 13.46 10.86
C VAL A 58 -2.48 12.68 9.92
N PRO A 59 -3.21 13.36 9.03
CA PRO A 59 -4.04 12.70 8.01
C PRO A 59 -3.25 11.70 7.18
N ILE A 60 -3.91 10.67 6.73
CA ILE A 60 -3.28 9.52 6.09
C ILE A 60 -2.75 9.91 4.70
N PHE A 61 -1.47 9.65 4.45
CA PHE A 61 -0.79 9.99 3.20
C PHE A 61 -1.37 9.27 1.98
N VAL A 62 -1.68 7.99 2.13
CA VAL A 62 -2.15 7.15 1.02
C VAL A 62 -3.43 7.68 0.40
N THR A 63 -4.36 8.18 1.20
CA THR A 63 -5.63 8.76 0.72
C THR A 63 -5.40 9.95 -0.21
N THR A 64 -4.51 10.87 0.19
CA THR A 64 -4.15 12.02 -0.64
C THR A 64 -3.43 11.61 -1.92
N PHE A 65 -2.53 10.64 -1.84
CA PHE A 65 -1.77 10.17 -2.99
C PHE A 65 -2.69 9.58 -4.06
N TYR A 66 -3.57 8.65 -3.68
CA TYR A 66 -4.51 8.06 -4.62
C TYR A 66 -5.53 9.07 -5.15
N LEU A 67 -6.01 10.00 -4.33
CA LEU A 67 -6.89 11.08 -4.79
C LEU A 67 -6.21 11.93 -5.87
N PHE A 68 -4.93 12.27 -5.68
CA PHE A 68 -4.17 13.00 -6.71
C PHE A 68 -4.06 12.19 -8.00
N VAL A 69 -3.65 10.92 -7.91
CA VAL A 69 -3.46 10.07 -9.11
C VAL A 69 -4.77 9.87 -9.85
N ILE A 70 -5.87 9.61 -9.15
CA ILE A 70 -7.21 9.46 -9.76
C ILE A 70 -7.65 10.77 -10.44
N THR A 71 -7.42 11.91 -9.80
CA THR A 71 -7.87 13.21 -10.32
C THR A 71 -7.08 13.64 -11.54
N TYR A 72 -5.75 13.48 -11.51
CA TYR A 72 -4.85 14.03 -12.54
C TYR A 72 -4.31 12.98 -13.51
N GLN A 73 -4.59 11.70 -13.29
CA GLN A 73 -4.12 10.58 -14.12
C GLN A 73 -2.59 10.62 -14.37
N ARG A 74 -1.83 10.98 -13.34
CA ARG A 74 -0.36 10.98 -13.36
C ARG A 74 0.19 10.85 -11.94
N ILE A 75 1.45 10.48 -11.84
CA ILE A 75 2.18 10.47 -10.56
C ILE A 75 2.55 11.91 -10.18
N PRO A 76 2.29 12.37 -8.93
CA PRO A 76 2.81 13.66 -8.47
C PRO A 76 4.33 13.58 -8.25
N THR A 77 5.03 14.69 -8.40
CA THR A 77 6.38 14.83 -7.80
C THR A 77 6.27 14.88 -6.26
N GLN A 78 7.38 14.68 -5.53
CA GLN A 78 7.37 14.79 -4.06
C GLN A 78 6.81 16.13 -3.58
N ASN A 79 7.18 17.23 -4.23
CA ASN A 79 6.74 18.56 -3.85
C ASN A 79 5.25 18.78 -4.16
N GLU A 80 4.77 18.31 -5.32
CA GLU A 80 3.34 18.36 -5.64
C GLU A 80 2.52 17.54 -4.65
N PHE A 81 3.01 16.35 -4.28
CA PHE A 81 2.36 15.51 -3.30
C PHE A 81 2.26 16.22 -1.94
N TYR A 82 3.34 16.80 -1.43
CA TYR A 82 3.33 17.55 -0.17
C TYR A 82 2.36 18.74 -0.21
N ARG A 83 2.37 19.50 -1.31
CA ARG A 83 1.46 20.64 -1.50
C ARG A 83 0.00 20.21 -1.53
N CYS A 84 -0.31 19.16 -2.28
CA CYS A 84 -1.64 18.57 -2.34
C CYS A 84 -2.09 18.07 -0.96
N TYR A 85 -1.20 17.39 -0.22
CA TYR A 85 -1.47 16.92 1.13
C TYR A 85 -1.80 18.05 2.10
N LYS A 86 -1.04 19.13 2.07
CA LYS A 86 -1.33 20.33 2.89
C LYS A 86 -2.65 20.98 2.48
N PHE A 87 -2.93 21.09 1.19
CA PHE A 87 -4.14 21.72 0.67
C PHE A 87 -5.41 20.94 1.05
N ILE A 88 -5.43 19.63 0.81
CA ILE A 88 -6.59 18.78 1.11
C ILE A 88 -6.88 18.73 2.61
N ASN A 89 -5.83 18.74 3.42
CA ASN A 89 -5.94 18.68 4.88
C ASN A 89 -5.80 20.06 5.55
N LYS A 90 -6.07 21.14 4.81
CA LYS A 90 -5.88 22.53 5.28
C LYS A 90 -6.54 22.78 6.61
N LYS A 91 -7.80 22.36 6.78
CA LYS A 91 -8.54 22.56 8.03
C LYS A 91 -7.80 21.95 9.23
N PHE A 92 -7.31 20.70 9.09
CA PHE A 92 -6.55 20.06 10.16
C PHE A 92 -5.29 20.86 10.52
N PHE A 93 -4.54 21.32 9.53
CA PHE A 93 -3.30 22.07 9.78
C PHE A 93 -3.53 23.49 10.28
N ASP A 94 -4.62 24.13 9.89
CA ASP A 94 -5.03 25.43 10.44
C ASP A 94 -5.41 25.32 11.95
N ASP A 95 -6.02 24.18 12.35
CA ASP A 95 -6.39 23.92 13.73
C ASP A 95 -5.14 23.59 14.60
N VAL A 96 -4.19 22.81 14.07
CA VAL A 96 -2.99 22.36 14.80
C VAL A 96 -1.92 23.47 14.92
N LYS A 97 -1.78 24.36 13.95
CA LYS A 97 -0.81 25.47 13.89
C LYS A 97 0.63 25.05 14.20
N LEU A 98 1.22 24.29 13.27
CA LEU A 98 2.59 23.82 13.40
C LEU A 98 3.59 25.00 13.37
N SER A 99 4.67 24.91 14.16
CA SER A 99 5.83 25.80 14.02
C SER A 99 6.59 25.51 12.71
N GLU A 100 7.46 26.43 12.30
CA GLU A 100 8.27 26.24 11.07
C GLU A 100 9.11 24.96 11.10
N GLU A 101 9.72 24.64 12.26
CA GLU A 101 10.50 23.41 12.42
C GLU A 101 9.62 22.17 12.26
N ARG A 102 8.40 22.18 12.81
CA ARG A 102 7.45 21.07 12.69
C ARG A 102 6.86 20.96 11.30
N GLU A 103 6.65 22.07 10.61
CA GLU A 103 6.28 22.07 9.18
C GLU A 103 7.39 21.40 8.33
N LEU A 104 8.65 21.72 8.62
CA LEU A 104 9.78 21.10 7.93
C LEU A 104 9.89 19.60 8.25
N ALA A 105 9.65 19.19 9.49
CA ALA A 105 9.60 17.79 9.89
C ALA A 105 8.43 17.04 9.23
N LEU A 106 7.25 17.67 9.08
CA LEU A 106 6.11 17.13 8.35
C LEU A 106 6.43 16.92 6.86
N LYS A 107 7.06 17.92 6.23
CA LYS A 107 7.54 17.81 4.84
C LYS A 107 8.51 16.62 4.70
N ALA A 108 9.48 16.51 5.60
CA ALA A 108 10.43 15.42 5.63
C ALA A 108 9.77 14.05 5.80
N ARG A 109 8.76 13.94 6.68
CA ARG A 109 7.97 12.70 6.86
C ARG A 109 7.20 12.34 5.60
N THR A 110 6.56 13.32 4.95
CA THR A 110 5.85 13.14 3.68
C THR A 110 6.79 12.68 2.57
N TYR A 111 7.96 13.29 2.47
CA TYR A 111 8.98 12.93 1.47
C TYR A 111 9.53 11.52 1.67
N ARG A 112 9.71 11.07 2.92
CA ARG A 112 10.12 9.68 3.21
C ARG A 112 9.02 8.66 2.90
N ALA A 113 7.74 9.04 3.02
CA ALA A 113 6.63 8.14 2.70
C ALA A 113 6.39 8.01 1.19
N TYR A 114 6.65 9.06 0.42
CA TYR A 114 6.31 9.17 -1.00
C TYR A 114 6.86 8.01 -1.87
N PRO A 115 8.15 7.59 -1.79
CA PRO A 115 8.66 6.51 -2.64
C PRO A 115 7.94 5.18 -2.43
N SER A 116 7.46 4.90 -1.21
CA SER A 116 6.70 3.68 -0.95
C SER A 116 5.31 3.73 -1.58
N LEU A 117 4.64 4.89 -1.55
CA LEU A 117 3.33 5.06 -2.18
C LEU A 117 3.39 4.84 -3.70
N VAL A 118 4.43 5.37 -4.34
CA VAL A 118 4.67 5.16 -5.78
C VAL A 118 4.95 3.68 -6.08
N ARG A 119 5.82 3.05 -5.30
CA ARG A 119 6.17 1.63 -5.44
C ARG A 119 4.94 0.73 -5.29
N ASP A 120 4.12 0.99 -4.28
CA ASP A 120 2.96 0.15 -3.98
C ASP A 120 1.89 0.31 -5.09
N LEU A 121 1.65 1.52 -5.60
CA LEU A 121 0.79 1.72 -6.77
C LEU A 121 1.34 1.03 -8.02
N HIS A 122 2.65 1.20 -8.31
CA HIS A 122 3.30 0.53 -9.44
C HIS A 122 3.11 -0.99 -9.36
N PHE A 123 3.36 -1.59 -8.20
CA PHE A 123 3.22 -3.03 -8.01
C PHE A 123 1.78 -3.49 -8.18
N ASN A 124 0.80 -2.77 -7.63
CA ASN A 124 -0.61 -3.09 -7.78
C ASN A 124 -1.04 -3.08 -9.27
N LYS A 125 -0.54 -2.12 -10.06
CA LYS A 125 -0.78 -2.07 -11.52
C LYS A 125 -0.08 -3.22 -12.23
N LEU A 126 1.18 -3.48 -11.92
CA LEU A 126 1.95 -4.58 -12.51
C LEU A 126 1.30 -5.94 -12.24
N VAL A 127 0.84 -6.18 -11.01
CA VAL A 127 0.10 -7.40 -10.65
C VAL A 127 -1.20 -7.50 -11.45
N SER A 128 -1.98 -6.41 -11.57
CA SER A 128 -3.23 -6.40 -12.34
C SER A 128 -3.03 -6.65 -13.84
N GLU A 129 -1.88 -6.25 -14.38
CA GLU A 129 -1.50 -6.47 -15.77
C GLU A 129 -1.04 -7.91 -16.04
N GLN A 130 -0.39 -8.56 -15.07
CA GLN A 130 0.29 -9.84 -15.28
C GLN A 130 -0.45 -11.06 -14.71
N ILE A 131 -1.30 -10.89 -13.70
CA ILE A 131 -2.09 -11.99 -13.14
C ILE A 131 -3.47 -11.99 -13.81
N LYS A 132 -3.66 -12.90 -14.77
CA LYS A 132 -4.92 -13.02 -15.51
C LYS A 132 -5.89 -13.99 -14.82
N GLY A 133 -7.19 -13.77 -15.05
CA GLY A 133 -8.25 -14.63 -14.49
C GLY A 133 -8.51 -14.39 -13.00
N CYS A 134 -8.02 -13.30 -12.45
CA CYS A 134 -8.24 -12.86 -11.08
C CYS A 134 -8.64 -11.38 -11.07
N ASP A 135 -9.48 -11.01 -10.12
CA ASP A 135 -9.76 -9.60 -9.82
C ASP A 135 -8.70 -9.10 -8.83
N ILE A 136 -7.95 -8.09 -9.24
CA ILE A 136 -6.93 -7.43 -8.42
C ILE A 136 -7.57 -6.18 -7.83
N ILE A 137 -7.67 -6.13 -6.50
CA ILE A 137 -8.41 -5.09 -5.78
C ILE A 137 -7.47 -4.38 -4.81
N TYR A 138 -7.35 -3.07 -4.99
CA TYR A 138 -6.76 -2.17 -4.00
C TYR A 138 -7.81 -1.19 -3.48
N ASN A 139 -7.85 -1.04 -2.18
CA ASN A 139 -8.71 -0.06 -1.52
C ASN A 139 -8.00 0.49 -0.28
N SER A 140 -7.99 1.82 -0.14
CA SER A 140 -7.29 2.48 0.97
C SER A 140 -7.84 2.12 2.36
N ALA A 141 -9.13 1.78 2.48
CA ALA A 141 -9.68 1.33 3.75
C ALA A 141 -9.18 -0.08 4.13
N LEU A 142 -8.98 -0.98 3.14
CA LEU A 142 -8.35 -2.29 3.38
C LEU A 142 -6.92 -2.14 3.89
N ASP A 143 -6.15 -1.26 3.26
CA ASP A 143 -4.77 -0.98 3.63
C ASP A 143 -4.69 -0.38 5.04
N ILE A 144 -5.52 0.63 5.34
CA ILE A 144 -5.48 1.38 6.59
C ILE A 144 -6.08 0.61 7.77
N ASP A 145 -7.28 0.06 7.58
CA ASP A 145 -8.08 -0.52 8.66
C ASP A 145 -7.76 -2.00 8.88
N GLU A 146 -7.45 -2.74 7.80
CA GLU A 146 -7.22 -4.18 7.85
C GLU A 146 -5.76 -4.58 7.58
N GLY A 147 -4.91 -3.61 7.17
CA GLY A 147 -3.49 -3.83 6.87
C GLY A 147 -3.27 -4.73 5.65
N ILE A 148 -4.19 -4.71 4.70
CA ILE A 148 -4.14 -5.49 3.46
C ILE A 148 -3.69 -4.58 2.32
N ASP A 149 -2.48 -4.78 1.85
CA ASP A 149 -1.89 -3.95 0.78
C ASP A 149 -2.49 -4.27 -0.60
N LEU A 150 -2.97 -5.50 -0.81
CA LEU A 150 -3.60 -5.94 -2.05
C LEU A 150 -4.50 -7.14 -1.82
N LEU A 151 -5.68 -7.16 -2.43
CA LEU A 151 -6.54 -8.35 -2.51
C LEU A 151 -6.49 -8.94 -3.91
N ILE A 152 -6.39 -10.27 -3.98
CA ILE A 152 -6.53 -11.02 -5.22
C ILE A 152 -7.70 -11.98 -5.05
N SER A 153 -8.76 -11.76 -5.85
CA SER A 153 -9.92 -12.64 -5.89
C SER A 153 -9.85 -13.54 -7.11
N SER A 154 -9.88 -14.83 -6.89
CA SER A 154 -9.83 -15.86 -7.93
C SER A 154 -10.94 -16.89 -7.73
N SER A 155 -11.11 -17.81 -8.70
CA SER A 155 -12.02 -18.95 -8.56
C SER A 155 -11.71 -19.84 -7.35
N ASP A 156 -10.47 -19.81 -6.85
CA ASP A 156 -9.98 -20.67 -5.77
C ASP A 156 -10.08 -19.99 -4.38
N GLY A 157 -10.49 -18.73 -4.34
CA GLY A 157 -10.65 -17.98 -3.11
C GLY A 157 -10.04 -16.57 -3.15
N ILE A 158 -10.01 -15.96 -1.98
CA ILE A 158 -9.55 -14.60 -1.77
C ILE A 158 -8.19 -14.65 -1.08
N TYR A 159 -7.23 -13.93 -1.63
CA TYR A 159 -5.88 -13.80 -1.08
C TYR A 159 -5.66 -12.35 -0.61
N ALA A 160 -5.38 -12.17 0.68
CA ALA A 160 -4.99 -10.90 1.27
C ALA A 160 -3.46 -10.82 1.33
N ILE A 161 -2.88 -9.94 0.53
CA ILE A 161 -1.44 -9.81 0.40
C ILE A 161 -0.97 -8.66 1.30
N ASN A 162 -0.01 -8.96 2.18
CA ASN A 162 0.66 -7.99 3.02
C ASN A 162 2.12 -7.86 2.58
N LEU A 163 2.43 -6.76 1.92
CA LEU A 163 3.76 -6.44 1.42
C LEU A 163 4.62 -5.82 2.53
N TYR A 164 5.85 -6.25 2.66
CA TYR A 164 6.78 -5.57 3.54
C TYR A 164 8.23 -5.75 3.13
N THR A 165 9.04 -4.74 3.40
CA THR A 165 10.48 -4.83 3.17
C THR A 165 11.15 -5.66 4.25
N LYS A 166 12.03 -6.60 3.87
CA LYS A 166 12.88 -7.39 4.79
C LYS A 166 13.90 -6.48 5.49
N THR A 167 13.47 -5.78 6.52
CA THR A 167 14.35 -5.02 7.41
C THR A 167 14.23 -5.53 8.83
N ASN A 168 15.29 -5.43 9.62
CA ASN A 168 15.27 -5.83 11.04
C ASN A 168 14.12 -5.15 11.80
N ARG A 169 13.85 -3.87 11.50
CA ARG A 169 12.74 -3.13 12.10
C ARG A 169 11.37 -3.70 11.71
N ALA A 170 11.17 -4.01 10.43
CA ALA A 170 9.92 -4.59 9.96
C ALA A 170 9.67 -5.95 10.62
N LEU A 171 10.67 -6.81 10.69
CA LEU A 171 10.57 -8.12 11.33
C LEU A 171 10.22 -8.01 12.83
N GLN A 172 10.76 -7.04 13.55
CA GLN A 172 10.47 -6.82 14.98
C GLN A 172 9.07 -6.23 15.25
N THR A 173 8.57 -5.37 14.36
CA THR A 173 7.29 -4.66 14.56
C THR A 173 6.09 -5.43 14.04
N ARG A 174 6.28 -6.36 13.11
CA ARG A 174 5.21 -7.09 12.43
C ARG A 174 4.31 -7.93 13.35
N PRO A 175 4.82 -8.70 14.33
CA PRO A 175 3.96 -9.45 15.23
C PRO A 175 2.97 -8.58 16.00
N LYS A 176 3.36 -7.32 16.31
CA LYS A 176 2.50 -6.35 16.99
C LYS A 176 1.43 -5.78 16.07
N LYS A 177 1.76 -5.56 14.77
CA LYS A 177 0.78 -5.09 13.77
C LYS A 177 -0.28 -6.16 13.49
N ARG A 178 0.13 -7.41 13.30
CA ARG A 178 -0.77 -8.53 13.00
C ARG A 178 -1.86 -8.72 14.04
N LYS A 179 -1.55 -8.51 15.33
CA LYS A 179 -2.53 -8.61 16.42
C LYS A 179 -3.66 -7.56 16.37
N LYS A 180 -3.50 -6.51 15.56
CA LYS A 180 -4.49 -5.43 15.43
C LYS A 180 -5.51 -5.65 14.32
N HIS A 181 -5.26 -6.59 13.41
CA HIS A 181 -6.10 -6.84 12.25
C HIS A 181 -6.97 -8.08 12.47
N ASN A 182 -8.17 -8.06 11.90
CA ASN A 182 -9.06 -9.21 11.97
C ASN A 182 -8.62 -10.27 10.96
N GLU A 183 -8.71 -11.54 11.34
CA GLU A 183 -8.59 -12.66 10.41
C GLU A 183 -10.01 -13.07 9.97
N TYR A 184 -10.20 -13.27 8.67
CA TYR A 184 -11.47 -13.67 8.06
C TYR A 184 -11.37 -15.09 7.55
N GLU A 185 -12.34 -15.96 7.89
CA GLU A 185 -12.33 -17.38 7.56
C GLU A 185 -12.26 -17.70 6.06
N ASN A 186 -12.76 -16.81 5.22
CA ASN A 186 -12.80 -16.98 3.76
C ASN A 186 -11.62 -16.33 3.04
N VAL A 187 -10.60 -15.89 3.78
CA VAL A 187 -9.44 -15.16 3.21
C VAL A 187 -8.16 -15.90 3.54
N LYS A 188 -7.33 -16.10 2.53
CA LYS A 188 -5.97 -16.66 2.65
C LYS A 188 -4.98 -15.51 2.80
N TYR A 189 -4.32 -15.41 3.95
CA TYR A 189 -3.36 -14.35 4.23
C TYR A 189 -1.97 -14.72 3.72
N VAL A 190 -1.41 -13.84 2.93
CA VAL A 190 -0.07 -14.00 2.34
C VAL A 190 0.84 -12.90 2.87
N GLU A 191 1.80 -13.30 3.67
CA GLU A 191 2.90 -12.44 4.09
C GLU A 191 3.97 -12.42 3.01
N PHE A 192 4.12 -11.30 2.32
CA PHE A 192 5.03 -11.17 1.18
C PHE A 192 6.24 -10.29 1.51
N PRO A 193 7.33 -10.90 2.03
CA PRO A 193 8.56 -10.19 2.33
C PRO A 193 9.35 -9.87 1.04
N VAL A 194 9.70 -8.61 0.83
CA VAL A 194 10.51 -8.18 -0.30
C VAL A 194 11.88 -7.71 0.15
N ASP A 195 12.92 -8.20 -0.49
CA ASP A 195 14.30 -7.73 -0.28
C ASP A 195 14.66 -6.69 -1.34
N PHE A 196 15.15 -5.52 -0.91
CA PHE A 196 15.66 -4.50 -1.82
C PHE A 196 17.00 -4.87 -2.47
N LYS A 197 17.68 -5.91 -1.99
CA LYS A 197 18.89 -6.42 -2.64
C LYS A 197 18.51 -7.06 -3.98
N GLY A 198 18.76 -6.35 -5.06
CA GLY A 198 18.39 -6.79 -6.41
C GLY A 198 17.00 -6.37 -6.87
N SER A 199 16.39 -5.38 -6.20
CA SER A 199 15.15 -4.75 -6.65
C SER A 199 15.32 -4.03 -7.99
N PHE A 200 14.21 -3.85 -8.68
CA PHE A 200 14.15 -3.10 -9.92
C PHE A 200 14.25 -1.60 -9.63
N HIS A 201 15.21 -0.92 -10.28
CA HIS A 201 15.46 0.51 -10.12
C HIS A 201 14.94 1.32 -11.31
N VAL A 202 14.24 2.42 -11.03
CA VAL A 202 13.83 3.40 -12.02
C VAL A 202 14.19 4.80 -11.48
N GLY A 203 15.19 5.43 -12.04
CA GLY A 203 15.77 6.65 -11.46
C GLY A 203 16.17 6.40 -10.00
N ASP A 204 15.67 7.24 -9.10
CA ASP A 204 15.92 7.13 -7.65
C ASP A 204 14.97 6.16 -6.93
N PHE A 205 14.02 5.54 -7.65
CA PHE A 205 13.01 4.67 -7.04
C PHE A 205 13.43 3.20 -7.03
N PHE A 206 13.19 2.55 -5.90
CA PHE A 206 13.21 1.10 -5.77
C PHE A 206 11.80 0.57 -5.95
N LEU A 207 11.56 -0.24 -6.98
CA LEU A 207 10.27 -0.81 -7.30
C LEU A 207 10.28 -2.34 -7.12
N TYR A 208 9.09 -2.90 -7.00
CA TYR A 208 8.87 -4.33 -7.18
C TYR A 208 8.68 -4.61 -8.67
N GLY A 209 9.30 -5.66 -9.18
CA GLY A 209 9.32 -6.00 -10.58
C GLY A 209 8.70 -7.36 -10.90
N ASN A 210 8.99 -7.86 -12.10
CA ASN A 210 8.47 -9.14 -12.57
C ASN A 210 8.87 -10.32 -11.67
N LYS A 211 10.04 -10.25 -11.02
CA LYS A 211 10.50 -11.28 -10.08
C LYS A 211 9.51 -11.44 -8.92
N GLU A 212 9.08 -10.33 -8.34
CA GLU A 212 8.12 -10.32 -7.22
C GLU A 212 6.74 -10.82 -7.68
N VAL A 213 6.30 -10.48 -8.90
CA VAL A 213 5.03 -11.00 -9.44
C VAL A 213 5.10 -12.52 -9.65
N GLU A 214 6.20 -13.05 -10.18
CA GLU A 214 6.37 -14.50 -10.37
C GLU A 214 6.47 -15.24 -9.03
N GLU A 215 7.09 -14.64 -8.02
CA GLU A 215 7.12 -15.18 -6.67
C GLU A 215 5.71 -15.21 -6.05
N LEU A 216 4.93 -14.15 -6.21
CA LEU A 216 3.54 -14.07 -5.77
C LEU A 216 2.69 -15.17 -6.43
N LYS A 217 2.82 -15.38 -7.73
CA LYS A 217 2.13 -16.48 -8.46
C LYS A 217 2.47 -17.85 -7.89
N LYS A 218 3.76 -18.10 -7.59
CA LYS A 218 4.21 -19.38 -6.99
C LYS A 218 3.58 -19.58 -5.61
N ILE A 219 3.55 -18.56 -4.78
CA ILE A 219 2.93 -18.61 -3.45
C ILE A 219 1.46 -18.95 -3.55
N MET A 220 0.73 -18.24 -4.41
CA MET A 220 -0.70 -18.51 -4.62
C MET A 220 -0.94 -19.94 -5.10
N HIS A 221 -0.10 -20.45 -6.00
CA HIS A 221 -0.19 -21.84 -6.47
C HIS A 221 0.09 -22.85 -5.34
N LEU A 222 1.08 -22.61 -4.48
CA LEU A 222 1.37 -23.47 -3.34
C LEU A 222 0.22 -23.51 -2.35
N ILE A 223 -0.39 -22.36 -2.04
CA ILE A 223 -1.55 -22.27 -1.14
C ILE A 223 -2.77 -23.00 -1.71
N ARG A 224 -2.97 -22.93 -3.03
CA ARG A 224 -4.05 -23.63 -3.72
C ARG A 224 -3.97 -25.16 -3.53
N ASN A 225 -2.78 -25.72 -3.54
CA ASN A 225 -2.53 -27.15 -3.50
C ASN A 225 -2.44 -27.73 -2.07
N GLN A 226 -2.59 -26.88 -1.02
CA GLN A 226 -2.62 -27.36 0.36
C GLN A 226 -4.03 -27.77 0.78
N PRO A 227 -4.20 -28.90 1.49
CA PRO A 227 -5.49 -29.26 2.07
C PRO A 227 -5.94 -28.21 3.08
N SER A 228 -7.23 -27.88 3.05
CA SER A 228 -7.88 -26.70 3.63
C SER A 228 -7.82 -26.50 5.17
N LYS A 229 -7.07 -27.30 5.92
CA LYS A 229 -6.98 -27.20 7.39
C LYS A 229 -5.82 -26.38 7.93
N ASP A 230 -4.75 -26.16 7.14
CA ASP A 230 -3.54 -25.47 7.61
C ASP A 230 -3.18 -24.21 6.82
N ALA A 231 -4.07 -23.72 5.97
CA ALA A 231 -3.77 -22.65 5.01
C ALA A 231 -3.78 -21.23 5.62
N THR A 232 -3.86 -21.10 6.94
CA THR A 232 -4.07 -19.79 7.56
C THR A 232 -2.84 -18.89 7.63
N ASN A 233 -1.61 -19.42 7.49
CA ASN A 233 -0.41 -18.58 7.61
C ASN A 233 0.81 -19.19 6.91
N ILE A 234 1.08 -18.80 5.68
CA ILE A 234 2.35 -19.13 5.02
C ILE A 234 3.30 -17.94 5.13
N THR A 235 4.32 -18.08 5.96
CA THR A 235 5.48 -17.18 5.98
C THR A 235 6.60 -17.86 5.20
N ILE A 236 7.07 -17.21 4.15
CA ILE A 236 8.24 -17.71 3.41
C ILE A 236 9.50 -17.28 4.15
N ALA A 237 10.33 -18.23 4.47
CA ALA A 237 11.63 -18.03 5.15
C ALA A 237 12.66 -17.35 4.23
#